data_c5bdfbdf7592372f3fa695c4b8793db2
#
_entry.id   c5bdfbdf7592372f3fa695c4b8793db2
#
_cell.length_a   1.000
_cell.length_b   1.000
_cell.length_c   1.000
_cell.angle_alpha   90.00
_cell.angle_beta   90.00
_cell.angle_gamma   90.00
#
_symmetry.space_group_name_H-M   'P 1'
#
loop_
_entity.id
_entity.type
_entity.pdbx_description
1 polymer ?
#
loop_
_entity_poly.entity_id
_entity_poly.type
_entity_poly.pdbx_seq_one_letter_code
_entity_poly.pdbx_strand_id
1 'polypeptide(L)'
;MANETVMCTYRVRADSEEAFTDLLSRHWVTLRELGFVTADRSLTFRALDEPTYVEIFTWDEGGFDQAHEHPDVLAIWELMDPLLEDRDGRPKWEFPHYVPVQLGT
;
A
#
# COMPACT_ATOMS: atom_id res chain seq x y z
N MET A 1 -16.40 -4.59 -14.50
CA MET A 1 -16.07 -5.26 -13.24
C MET A 1 -15.68 -4.22 -12.20
N ALA A 2 -15.97 -4.50 -10.93
CA ALA A 2 -15.61 -3.58 -9.87
C ALA A 2 -14.09 -3.58 -9.68
N ASN A 3 -13.54 -2.39 -9.46
CA ASN A 3 -12.12 -2.24 -9.12
C ASN A 3 -11.88 -2.74 -7.69
N GLU A 4 -10.70 -3.26 -7.44
CA GLU A 4 -10.35 -3.80 -6.12
C GLU A 4 -9.71 -2.74 -5.25
N THR A 5 -10.18 -2.64 -4.01
CA THR A 5 -9.57 -1.77 -3.01
C THR A 5 -8.61 -2.61 -2.17
N VAL A 6 -7.39 -2.15 -2.03
CA VAL A 6 -6.40 -2.82 -1.20
C VAL A 6 -6.23 -2.09 0.12
N MET A 7 -6.06 -2.87 1.19
CA MET A 7 -5.71 -2.33 2.51
C MET A 7 -4.31 -2.85 2.85
N CYS A 8 -3.31 -2.03 2.57
CA CYS A 8 -1.93 -2.40 2.82
C CYS A 8 -1.59 -2.14 4.29
N THR A 9 -1.08 -3.16 4.97
CA THR A 9 -0.56 -2.98 6.33
C THR A 9 0.95 -3.16 6.29
N TYR A 10 1.67 -2.19 6.83
CA TYR A 10 3.13 -2.18 6.87
C TYR A 10 3.60 -2.14 8.32
N ARG A 11 4.37 -3.14 8.75
CA ARG A 11 4.95 -3.17 10.09
C ARG A 11 6.37 -2.66 10.01
N VAL A 12 6.53 -1.37 10.34
CA VAL A 12 7.77 -0.63 10.13
C VAL A 12 8.68 -0.76 11.35
N ARG A 13 9.99 -0.90 11.11
CA ARG A 13 10.97 -0.91 12.21
C ARG A 13 10.96 0.45 12.91
N ALA A 14 11.12 0.45 14.23
CA ALA A 14 11.03 1.67 15.03
C ALA A 14 12.01 2.76 14.58
N ASP A 15 13.18 2.38 14.07
CA ASP A 15 14.20 3.33 13.61
C ASP A 15 14.07 3.71 12.14
N SER A 16 13.04 3.23 11.46
CA SER A 16 12.89 3.36 10.00
C SER A 16 11.67 4.14 9.57
N GLU A 17 10.94 4.75 10.48
CA GLU A 17 9.68 5.42 10.15
C GLU A 17 9.86 6.59 9.19
N GLU A 18 10.89 7.41 9.37
CA GLU A 18 11.13 8.57 8.51
C GLU A 18 11.42 8.12 7.06
N ALA A 19 12.30 7.13 6.91
CA ALA A 19 12.62 6.59 5.58
C ALA A 19 11.40 5.94 4.95
N PHE A 20 10.60 5.24 5.75
CA PHE A 20 9.38 4.58 5.26
C PHE A 20 8.34 5.60 4.81
N THR A 21 8.06 6.62 5.61
CA THR A 21 7.05 7.62 5.24
C THR A 21 7.45 8.43 4.01
N ASP A 22 8.75 8.63 3.80
CA ASP A 22 9.24 9.24 2.55
C ASP A 22 8.88 8.37 1.34
N LEU A 23 9.12 7.06 1.41
CA LEU A 23 8.75 6.15 0.35
C LEU A 23 7.23 6.08 0.16
N LEU A 24 6.48 6.05 1.26
CA LEU A 24 5.04 6.00 1.21
C LEU A 24 4.45 7.23 0.51
N SER A 25 5.05 8.40 0.73
CA SER A 25 4.59 9.64 0.09
C SER A 25 4.74 9.59 -1.43
N ARG A 26 5.64 8.76 -1.95
CA ARG A 26 5.87 8.60 -3.39
C ARG A 26 5.12 7.40 -3.98
N HIS A 27 4.69 6.48 -3.14
CA HIS A 27 4.12 5.21 -3.58
C HIS A 27 2.84 5.39 -4.41
N TRP A 28 1.79 5.94 -3.80
CA TRP A 28 0.52 6.13 -4.53
C TRP A 28 0.67 7.09 -5.71
N VAL A 29 1.46 8.16 -5.54
CA VAL A 29 1.68 9.14 -6.62
C VAL A 29 2.30 8.47 -7.85
N THR A 30 3.28 7.60 -7.64
CA THR A 30 3.89 6.85 -8.74
C THR A 30 2.88 5.93 -9.41
N LEU A 31 2.10 5.19 -8.62
CA LEU A 31 1.06 4.32 -9.16
C LEU A 31 0.02 5.12 -9.96
N ARG A 32 -0.34 6.31 -9.47
CA ARG A 32 -1.31 7.17 -10.15
C ARG A 32 -0.76 7.72 -11.46
N GLU A 33 0.49 8.17 -11.47
CA GLU A 33 1.13 8.68 -12.67
C GLU A 33 1.25 7.62 -13.76
N LEU A 34 1.42 6.36 -13.36
CA LEU A 34 1.50 5.24 -14.29
C LEU A 34 0.13 4.73 -14.73
N GLY A 35 -0.95 5.24 -14.13
CA GLY A 35 -2.30 4.85 -14.49
C GLY A 35 -2.77 3.53 -13.90
N PHE A 36 -2.14 3.05 -12.82
CA PHE A 36 -2.45 1.76 -12.21
C PHE A 36 -3.51 1.82 -11.12
N VAL A 37 -3.81 3.00 -10.61
CA VAL A 37 -4.81 3.21 -9.56
C VAL A 37 -5.82 4.26 -9.99
N THR A 38 -6.98 4.25 -9.35
CA THR A 38 -8.02 5.24 -9.66
C THR A 38 -7.64 6.62 -9.14
N ALA A 39 -8.41 7.64 -9.51
CA ALA A 39 -8.18 9.01 -9.06
C ALA A 39 -8.53 9.24 -7.58
N ASP A 40 -9.18 8.26 -6.94
CA ASP A 40 -9.49 8.35 -5.52
C ASP A 40 -8.21 8.32 -4.71
N ARG A 41 -7.92 9.42 -4.03
CA ARG A 41 -6.67 9.58 -3.28
C ARG A 41 -6.54 8.52 -2.19
N SER A 42 -5.33 7.98 -2.03
CA SER A 42 -5.05 7.02 -0.97
C SER A 42 -5.28 7.63 0.41
N LEU A 43 -5.75 6.79 1.33
CA LEU A 43 -5.89 7.13 2.74
C LEU A 43 -4.74 6.43 3.49
N THR A 44 -4.06 7.17 4.33
CA THR A 44 -2.89 6.63 5.05
C THR A 44 -3.03 6.91 6.54
N PHE A 45 -2.80 5.88 7.35
CA PHE A 45 -2.94 5.96 8.80
C PHE A 45 -1.72 5.34 9.48
N ARG A 46 -1.41 5.80 10.66
CA ARG A 46 -0.43 5.19 11.55
C ARG A 46 -1.13 4.72 12.80
N ALA A 47 -0.78 3.52 13.29
CA ALA A 47 -1.28 3.06 14.59
C ALA A 47 -0.84 4.05 15.68
N LEU A 48 -1.69 4.20 16.68
CA LEU A 48 -1.47 5.20 17.72
C LEU A 48 -0.23 4.93 18.57
N ASP A 49 0.04 3.66 18.84
CA ASP A 49 1.03 3.25 19.83
C ASP A 49 2.18 2.39 19.30
N GLU A 50 2.23 2.17 18.00
CA GLU A 50 3.33 1.40 17.40
C GLU A 50 3.54 1.79 15.94
N PRO A 51 4.74 1.54 15.36
CA PRO A 51 5.02 1.94 13.99
C PRO A 51 4.42 0.98 12.96
N THR A 52 3.10 0.91 12.94
CA THR A 52 2.33 0.15 11.96
C THR A 52 1.52 1.14 11.13
N TYR A 53 1.64 1.05 9.81
CA TYR A 53 0.96 1.96 8.89
C TYR A 53 -0.04 1.20 8.04
N VAL A 54 -1.16 1.84 7.73
CA VAL A 54 -2.17 1.29 6.84
C VAL A 54 -2.38 2.28 5.69
N GLU A 55 -2.34 1.76 4.47
CA GLU A 55 -2.59 2.55 3.27
C GLU A 55 -3.74 1.91 2.51
N ILE A 56 -4.75 2.70 2.16
CA ILE A 56 -5.95 2.20 1.47
C ILE A 56 -6.07 2.95 0.15
N PHE A 57 -6.12 2.19 -0.96
CA PHE A 57 -6.36 2.78 -2.27
C PHE A 57 -7.02 1.75 -3.19
N THR A 58 -7.46 2.20 -4.36
CA THR A 58 -8.19 1.36 -5.30
C THR A 58 -7.40 1.18 -6.59
N TRP A 59 -7.15 -0.08 -6.96
CA TRP A 59 -6.50 -0.41 -8.22
C TRP A 59 -7.45 -0.16 -9.38
N ASP A 60 -6.92 0.37 -10.47
CA ASP A 60 -7.64 0.40 -11.73
C ASP A 60 -7.56 -0.99 -12.38
N GLU A 61 -8.41 -1.27 -13.34
CA GLU A 61 -8.45 -2.58 -13.97
C GLU A 61 -7.08 -2.94 -14.56
N GLY A 62 -6.56 -4.11 -14.16
CA GLY A 62 -5.25 -4.59 -14.58
C GLY A 62 -4.06 -3.90 -13.92
N GLY A 63 -4.29 -2.86 -13.10
CA GLY A 63 -3.22 -2.08 -12.49
C GLY A 63 -2.35 -2.88 -11.54
N PHE A 64 -2.97 -3.77 -10.75
CA PHE A 64 -2.23 -4.61 -9.81
C PHE A 64 -1.17 -5.46 -10.52
N ASP A 65 -1.57 -6.17 -11.57
CA ASP A 65 -0.65 -7.02 -12.33
C ASP A 65 0.43 -6.20 -13.02
N GLN A 66 0.06 -5.06 -13.60
CA GLN A 66 1.00 -4.17 -14.29
C GLN A 66 2.03 -3.58 -13.33
N ALA A 67 1.60 -3.23 -12.11
CA ALA A 67 2.51 -2.69 -11.10
C ALA A 67 3.60 -3.70 -10.72
N HIS A 68 3.26 -4.98 -10.64
CA HIS A 68 4.21 -6.05 -10.30
C HIS A 68 5.25 -6.30 -11.40
N GLU A 69 5.07 -5.70 -12.56
CA GLU A 69 6.01 -5.84 -13.67
C GLU A 69 6.72 -4.52 -13.99
N HIS A 70 6.36 -3.43 -13.30
CA HIS A 70 6.92 -2.12 -13.62
C HIS A 70 8.14 -1.79 -12.75
N PRO A 71 9.28 -1.47 -13.37
CA PRO A 71 10.53 -1.25 -12.62
C PRO A 71 10.45 -0.10 -11.61
N ASP A 72 9.71 0.97 -11.89
CA ASP A 72 9.60 2.10 -10.98
C ASP A 72 8.84 1.74 -9.70
N VAL A 73 7.82 0.87 -9.82
CA VAL A 73 7.06 0.38 -8.67
C VAL A 73 7.88 -0.61 -7.87
N LEU A 74 8.52 -1.56 -8.57
CA LEU A 74 9.35 -2.57 -7.92
C LEU A 74 10.49 -1.93 -7.14
N ALA A 75 11.07 -0.84 -7.65
CA ALA A 75 12.14 -0.12 -6.96
C ALA A 75 11.67 0.43 -5.61
N ILE A 76 10.45 0.97 -5.55
CA ILE A 76 9.88 1.48 -4.28
C ILE A 76 9.68 0.32 -3.30
N TRP A 77 9.07 -0.77 -3.76
CA TRP A 77 8.82 -1.93 -2.91
C TRP A 77 10.11 -2.56 -2.39
N GLU A 78 11.16 -2.63 -3.21
CA GLU A 78 12.46 -3.14 -2.80
C GLU A 78 13.10 -2.27 -1.72
N LEU A 79 12.91 -0.95 -1.79
CA LEU A 79 13.41 -0.03 -0.76
C LEU A 79 12.60 -0.11 0.52
N MET A 80 11.31 -0.44 0.44
CA MET A 80 10.46 -0.61 1.62
C MET A 80 10.81 -1.86 2.41
N ASP A 81 11.11 -2.95 1.73
CA ASP A 81 11.27 -4.26 2.37
C ASP A 81 12.20 -4.26 3.58
N PRO A 82 13.44 -3.73 3.50
CA PRO A 82 14.35 -3.75 4.65
C PRO A 82 13.93 -2.84 5.80
N LEU A 83 12.96 -1.96 5.59
CA LEU A 83 12.46 -1.06 6.63
C LEU A 83 11.35 -1.71 7.45
N LEU A 84 10.90 -2.90 7.05
CA LEU A 84 9.77 -3.60 7.66
C LEU A 84 10.24 -4.81 8.45
N GLU A 85 9.40 -5.24 9.39
CA GLU A 85 9.70 -6.41 10.23
C GLU A 85 8.44 -7.20 10.54
N ASP A 86 8.60 -8.52 10.70
CA ASP A 86 7.52 -9.34 11.25
C ASP A 86 7.30 -8.94 12.71
N ARG A 87 6.06 -8.91 13.15
CA ARG A 87 5.74 -8.51 14.52
C ARG A 87 4.48 -9.23 15.00
N ASP A 88 4.54 -9.70 16.24
CA ASP A 88 3.38 -10.34 16.90
C ASP A 88 2.82 -11.52 16.10
N GLY A 89 3.68 -12.29 15.46
CA GLY A 89 3.27 -13.43 14.67
C GLY A 89 2.66 -13.08 13.33
N ARG A 90 2.76 -11.81 12.91
CA ARG A 90 2.23 -11.34 11.64
C ARG A 90 3.35 -10.92 10.68
N PRO A 91 3.14 -11.08 9.36
CA PRO A 91 4.16 -10.71 8.39
C PRO A 91 4.40 -9.21 8.37
N LYS A 92 5.56 -8.82 7.86
CA LYS A 92 5.99 -7.42 7.79
C LYS A 92 5.07 -6.55 6.95
N TRP A 93 4.38 -7.12 5.96
CA TRP A 93 3.35 -6.42 5.19
C TRP A 93 2.26 -7.38 4.75
N GLU A 94 1.04 -6.82 4.58
CA GLU A 94 -0.13 -7.58 4.15
C GLU A 94 -0.93 -6.72 3.18
N PHE A 95 -1.54 -7.34 2.16
CA PHE A 95 -2.24 -6.62 1.09
C PHE A 95 -3.58 -7.28 0.75
N PRO A 96 -4.49 -7.45 1.71
CA PRO A 96 -5.79 -8.00 1.36
C PRO A 96 -6.55 -7.08 0.41
N HIS A 97 -7.20 -7.68 -0.59
CA HIS A 97 -7.99 -6.96 -1.57
C HIS A 97 -9.47 -7.13 -1.28
N TYR A 98 -10.23 -6.08 -1.51
CA TYR A 98 -11.66 -6.04 -1.24
C TYR A 98 -12.39 -5.46 -2.43
N VAL A 99 -13.65 -5.84 -2.58
CA VAL A 99 -14.53 -5.25 -3.59
C VAL A 99 -15.71 -4.61 -2.89
N PRO A 100 -16.28 -3.53 -3.46
CA PRO A 100 -17.46 -2.89 -2.88
C PRO A 100 -18.62 -3.86 -2.78
N VAL A 101 -19.38 -3.73 -1.71
CA VAL A 101 -20.61 -4.51 -1.52
C VAL A 101 -21.79 -3.53 -1.53
N GLN A 102 -22.77 -3.81 -2.38
CA GLN A 102 -23.99 -3.03 -2.40
C GLN A 102 -24.92 -3.53 -1.29
N LEU A 103 -25.17 -2.68 -0.32
CA LEU A 103 -26.08 -2.98 0.76
C LEU A 103 -27.46 -2.43 0.39
N GLY A 104 -28.46 -3.28 0.42
CA GLY A 104 -29.83 -2.86 0.14
C GLY A 104 -30.30 -1.84 1.16
N THR A 105 -30.87 -0.75 0.72
CA THR A 105 -31.42 0.30 1.61
C THR A 105 -32.86 0.60 1.26
#